data_46aafd553216fb1ed48a93b84c70a0bb
#
_entry.id   46aafd553216fb1ed48a93b84c70a0bb
#
_cell.length_a   1.000
_cell.length_b   1.000
_cell.length_c   1.000
_cell.angle_alpha   90.00
_cell.angle_beta   90.00
_cell.angle_gamma   90.00
#
_symmetry.space_group_name_H-M   'P 1'
#
loop_
_entity.id
_entity.type
_entity.pdbx_description
1 polymer ?
#
loop_
_entity_poly.entity_id
_entity_poly.type
_entity_poly.pdbx_seq_one_letter_code
_entity_poly.pdbx_strand_id
1 'polypeptide(L)'
;MSVLLLLISALVLIYLGIGGKTAAAVMAIATVAGFFQDDWHLLSLVFGGGLLALALLLVFPGDLRLDKLSRPLLGWVRNRLPKLSETESEALKSGSVDWDGELFSGQPQWSKLLDAKPAHLTSEEQAFLDGPVEKLCAMLDDWKITHEEYDLPDKVWKFIRENGFFGLVIPKEDGGLGFSNTAHSEIVMKISTRSVSAAVTVMVPNSLGPGELLMHYGTDEQKQHYLPRLAGGEEIPCFALTSPVAGSDAGAIPDKGIVCKGQWEGKEVLGLKVTWNKRYITLAPVATLIGLAIKVYDPDKLLGDQDDIGVTCVMVPRETEGVNAGARHLPMNTVFMNGPTWGTEVFIPMDQVIGGQDMLGKGWTMLLECLSIGRSVSLPALGTGAGKVASLATGSYALTREQFGRSISQFEGVQEALEPIAGYTYMMDAARLLTAGMLDRGVRPAVPSAVLKYRNTDLMREVINHAMDVVAGRGVITGPRNFLARAYQAVPIGITVEGANILTRSLMIFGQGSIRCHPF
;
A
#
# COMPACT_ATOMS: atom_id res chain seq x y z
N MET A 1 -39.67 -39.96 -2.48
CA MET A 1 -39.45 -39.32 -1.14
C MET A 1 -38.01 -39.49 -0.64
N SER A 2 -37.38 -40.65 -0.79
CA SER A 2 -36.02 -40.91 -0.33
C SER A 2 -34.91 -40.14 -1.04
N VAL A 3 -35.00 -39.86 -2.35
CA VAL A 3 -34.01 -39.05 -3.08
C VAL A 3 -33.99 -37.61 -2.59
N LEU A 4 -35.16 -37.04 -2.32
CA LEU A 4 -35.27 -35.66 -1.76
C LEU A 4 -34.69 -35.58 -0.35
N LEU A 5 -34.96 -36.59 0.48
CA LEU A 5 -34.38 -36.70 1.83
C LEU A 5 -32.84 -36.84 1.79
N LEU A 6 -32.29 -37.60 0.87
CA LEU A 6 -30.85 -37.70 0.66
C LEU A 6 -30.20 -36.40 0.24
N LEU A 7 -30.83 -35.64 -0.69
CA LEU A 7 -30.36 -34.31 -1.11
C LEU A 7 -30.43 -33.30 0.03
N ILE A 8 -31.54 -33.31 0.79
CA ILE A 8 -31.68 -32.41 1.96
C ILE A 8 -30.64 -32.78 3.01
N SER A 9 -30.42 -34.05 3.31
CA SER A 9 -29.41 -34.50 4.25
C SER A 9 -27.99 -34.07 3.83
N ALA A 10 -27.66 -34.19 2.53
CA ALA A 10 -26.38 -33.76 1.99
C ALA A 10 -26.20 -32.24 2.15
N LEU A 11 -27.24 -31.44 1.82
CA LEU A 11 -27.22 -29.98 1.98
C LEU A 11 -27.07 -29.57 3.45
N VAL A 12 -27.76 -30.25 4.37
CA VAL A 12 -27.65 -29.99 5.83
C VAL A 12 -26.27 -30.33 6.33
N LEU A 13 -25.66 -31.43 5.90
CA LEU A 13 -24.30 -31.81 6.30
C LEU A 13 -23.25 -30.80 5.80
N ILE A 14 -23.43 -30.28 4.59
CA ILE A 14 -22.59 -29.23 4.01
C ILE A 14 -22.77 -27.92 4.80
N TYR A 15 -24.02 -27.54 5.06
CA TYR A 15 -24.35 -26.32 5.80
C TYR A 15 -23.80 -26.32 7.24
N LEU A 16 -23.86 -27.48 7.91
CA LEU A 16 -23.35 -27.65 9.28
C LEU A 16 -21.81 -27.82 9.33
N GLY A 17 -21.11 -27.84 8.20
CA GLY A 17 -19.66 -27.99 8.16
C GLY A 17 -19.16 -29.30 8.74
N ILE A 18 -19.97 -30.37 8.70
CA ILE A 18 -19.64 -31.66 9.31
C ILE A 18 -18.50 -32.32 8.52
N GLY A 19 -17.45 -32.72 9.23
CA GLY A 19 -16.25 -33.30 8.63
C GLY A 19 -16.54 -34.46 7.68
N GLY A 20 -15.81 -34.53 6.56
CA GLY A 20 -16.08 -35.42 5.44
C GLY A 20 -16.28 -36.89 5.79
N LYS A 21 -15.57 -37.45 6.80
CA LYS A 21 -15.73 -38.84 7.26
C LYS A 21 -17.09 -39.09 7.88
N THR A 22 -17.56 -38.15 8.72
CA THR A 22 -18.87 -38.22 9.36
C THR A 22 -19.99 -38.04 8.34
N ALA A 23 -19.82 -37.09 7.40
CA ALA A 23 -20.75 -36.91 6.30
C ALA A 23 -20.88 -38.16 5.40
N ALA A 24 -19.77 -38.80 5.05
CA ALA A 24 -19.76 -40.02 4.28
C ALA A 24 -20.46 -41.19 5.01
N ALA A 25 -20.25 -41.34 6.32
CA ALA A 25 -20.91 -42.35 7.14
C ALA A 25 -22.43 -42.11 7.21
N VAL A 26 -22.87 -40.86 7.44
CA VAL A 26 -24.31 -40.51 7.47
C VAL A 26 -24.95 -40.75 6.11
N MET A 27 -24.29 -40.40 5.00
CA MET A 27 -24.79 -40.62 3.64
C MET A 27 -24.86 -42.11 3.30
N ALA A 28 -23.88 -42.91 3.75
CA ALA A 28 -23.92 -44.38 3.57
C ALA A 28 -25.12 -45.01 4.30
N ILE A 29 -25.33 -44.64 5.56
CA ILE A 29 -26.47 -45.10 6.38
C ILE A 29 -27.81 -44.69 5.72
N ALA A 30 -27.92 -43.44 5.31
CA ALA A 30 -29.13 -42.90 4.65
C ALA A 30 -29.42 -43.63 3.31
N THR A 31 -28.37 -43.92 2.54
CA THR A 31 -28.51 -44.68 1.26
C THR A 31 -29.02 -46.12 1.50
N VAL A 32 -28.44 -46.80 2.50
CA VAL A 32 -28.86 -48.17 2.87
C VAL A 32 -30.29 -48.18 3.44
N ALA A 33 -30.63 -47.20 4.31
CA ALA A 33 -32.00 -47.07 4.83
C ALA A 33 -33.02 -46.78 3.73
N GLY A 34 -32.68 -45.92 2.76
CA GLY A 34 -33.53 -45.61 1.60
C GLY A 34 -33.76 -46.80 0.67
N PHE A 35 -32.77 -47.68 0.57
CA PHE A 35 -32.88 -48.92 -0.24
C PHE A 35 -33.94 -49.89 0.31
N PHE A 36 -34.12 -49.94 1.61
CA PHE A 36 -35.11 -50.83 2.26
C PHE A 36 -36.52 -50.26 2.36
N GLN A 37 -36.69 -48.95 2.09
CA GLN A 37 -37.97 -48.26 2.30
C GLN A 37 -38.80 -47.95 1.05
N ASP A 38 -38.26 -48.08 -0.18
CA ASP A 38 -38.93 -47.61 -1.40
C ASP A 38 -39.04 -48.66 -2.50
N ASP A 39 -40.15 -48.60 -3.26
CA ASP A 39 -40.38 -49.35 -4.49
C ASP A 39 -39.49 -48.90 -5.69
N TRP A 40 -38.66 -47.87 -5.51
CA TRP A 40 -37.77 -47.27 -6.51
C TRP A 40 -36.30 -47.63 -6.27
N HIS A 41 -36.03 -48.88 -6.01
CA HIS A 41 -34.69 -49.38 -5.64
C HIS A 41 -33.57 -48.95 -6.58
N LEU A 42 -33.80 -48.92 -7.90
CA LEU A 42 -32.78 -48.56 -8.88
C LEU A 42 -32.37 -47.08 -8.82
N LEU A 43 -33.36 -46.17 -8.70
CA LEU A 43 -33.11 -44.74 -8.60
C LEU A 43 -32.42 -44.37 -7.28
N SER A 44 -32.86 -44.97 -6.17
CA SER A 44 -32.25 -44.75 -4.85
C SER A 44 -30.80 -45.28 -4.84
N LEU A 45 -30.52 -46.38 -5.53
CA LEU A 45 -29.18 -46.97 -5.63
C LEU A 45 -28.25 -46.12 -6.50
N VAL A 46 -28.74 -45.56 -7.62
CA VAL A 46 -27.96 -44.72 -8.52
C VAL A 46 -27.67 -43.37 -7.87
N PHE A 47 -28.69 -42.68 -7.31
CA PHE A 47 -28.48 -41.39 -6.66
C PHE A 47 -27.76 -41.48 -5.32
N GLY A 48 -28.12 -42.44 -4.48
CA GLY A 48 -27.46 -42.64 -3.19
C GLY A 48 -26.02 -43.16 -3.37
N GLY A 49 -25.81 -44.07 -4.31
CA GLY A 49 -24.48 -44.55 -4.69
C GLY A 49 -23.62 -43.42 -5.29
N GLY A 50 -24.21 -42.55 -6.12
CA GLY A 50 -23.53 -41.40 -6.65
C GLY A 50 -23.13 -40.37 -5.59
N LEU A 51 -24.03 -40.05 -4.64
CA LEU A 51 -23.74 -39.19 -3.51
C LEU A 51 -22.72 -39.80 -2.54
N LEU A 52 -22.79 -41.12 -2.31
CA LEU A 52 -21.81 -41.83 -1.51
C LEU A 52 -20.44 -41.83 -2.19
N ALA A 53 -20.39 -42.08 -3.50
CA ALA A 53 -19.15 -42.01 -4.28
C ALA A 53 -18.54 -40.61 -4.24
N LEU A 54 -19.37 -39.54 -4.33
CA LEU A 54 -18.92 -38.15 -4.18
C LEU A 54 -18.41 -37.87 -2.77
N ALA A 55 -19.11 -38.33 -1.73
CA ALA A 55 -18.67 -38.17 -0.34
C ALA A 55 -17.38 -38.97 -0.07
N LEU A 56 -17.24 -40.15 -0.59
CA LEU A 56 -16.02 -40.95 -0.53
C LEU A 56 -14.86 -40.28 -1.28
N LEU A 57 -15.11 -39.67 -2.44
CA LEU A 57 -14.14 -38.88 -3.18
C LEU A 57 -13.63 -37.65 -2.36
N LEU A 58 -14.50 -37.01 -1.58
CA LEU A 58 -14.13 -35.92 -0.69
C LEU A 58 -13.33 -36.38 0.54
N VAL A 59 -13.48 -37.66 0.94
CA VAL A 59 -12.81 -38.28 2.10
C VAL A 59 -11.52 -39.03 1.71
N PHE A 60 -11.31 -39.31 0.43
CA PHE A 60 -10.10 -40.00 -0.04
C PHE A 60 -8.82 -39.28 0.42
N PRO A 61 -7.75 -40.03 0.71
CA PRO A 61 -6.43 -39.47 0.98
C PRO A 61 -6.08 -38.40 -0.05
N GLY A 62 -5.56 -37.26 0.42
CA GLY A 62 -5.34 -36.09 -0.40
C GLY A 62 -4.64 -36.38 -1.74
N ASP A 63 -3.68 -37.27 -1.73
CA ASP A 63 -2.88 -37.65 -2.91
C ASP A 63 -3.73 -38.31 -4.03
N LEU A 64 -4.63 -39.22 -3.69
CA LEU A 64 -5.45 -39.91 -4.68
C LEU A 64 -6.50 -38.97 -5.31
N ARG A 65 -7.08 -38.08 -4.50
CA ARG A 65 -7.99 -37.04 -4.97
C ARG A 65 -7.25 -36.03 -5.85
N LEU A 66 -6.05 -35.63 -5.45
CA LEU A 66 -5.20 -34.75 -6.24
C LEU A 66 -4.88 -35.34 -7.60
N ASP A 67 -4.43 -36.59 -7.66
CA ASP A 67 -3.97 -37.21 -8.90
C ASP A 67 -5.10 -37.62 -9.84
N LYS A 68 -6.22 -38.13 -9.32
CA LYS A 68 -7.29 -38.69 -10.14
C LYS A 68 -8.41 -37.71 -10.49
N LEU A 69 -8.61 -36.67 -9.67
CA LEU A 69 -9.67 -35.69 -9.87
C LEU A 69 -9.14 -34.26 -10.07
N SER A 70 -8.34 -33.77 -9.10
CA SER A 70 -7.99 -32.33 -9.08
C SER A 70 -7.01 -31.99 -10.19
N ARG A 71 -5.96 -32.77 -10.44
CA ARG A 71 -4.97 -32.49 -11.50
C ARG A 71 -5.55 -32.53 -12.92
N PRO A 72 -6.36 -33.53 -13.33
CA PRO A 72 -7.02 -33.52 -14.62
C PRO A 72 -7.97 -32.34 -14.80
N LEU A 73 -8.78 -32.05 -13.76
CA LEU A 73 -9.70 -30.90 -13.77
C LEU A 73 -8.95 -29.59 -13.82
N LEU A 74 -7.88 -29.46 -13.06
CA LEU A 74 -6.99 -28.29 -13.06
C LEU A 74 -6.36 -28.07 -14.45
N GLY A 75 -5.89 -29.13 -15.10
CA GLY A 75 -5.37 -29.07 -16.47
C GLY A 75 -6.41 -28.54 -17.47
N TRP A 76 -7.65 -29.01 -17.35
CA TRP A 76 -8.75 -28.53 -18.19
C TRP A 76 -9.11 -27.05 -17.93
N VAL A 77 -9.17 -26.63 -16.65
CA VAL A 77 -9.40 -25.22 -16.26
C VAL A 77 -8.24 -24.34 -16.70
N ARG A 78 -7.00 -24.76 -16.45
CA ARG A 78 -5.77 -24.02 -16.79
C ARG A 78 -5.68 -23.65 -18.26
N ASN A 79 -6.12 -24.57 -19.14
CA ASN A 79 -6.12 -24.31 -20.59
C ASN A 79 -7.19 -23.31 -21.03
N ARG A 80 -8.15 -22.95 -20.16
CA ARG A 80 -9.21 -21.98 -20.41
C ARG A 80 -9.03 -20.65 -19.71
N LEU A 81 -8.15 -20.58 -18.73
CA LEU A 81 -7.82 -19.32 -18.07
C LEU A 81 -6.97 -18.46 -19.02
N PRO A 82 -7.19 -17.13 -19.05
CA PRO A 82 -6.30 -16.23 -19.75
C PRO A 82 -4.88 -16.36 -19.18
N LYS A 83 -3.89 -16.26 -20.06
CA LYS A 83 -2.50 -16.24 -19.62
C LYS A 83 -2.25 -14.95 -18.85
N LEU A 84 -1.54 -15.05 -17.74
CA LEU A 84 -1.07 -13.89 -17.01
C LEU A 84 -0.11 -13.08 -17.90
N SER A 85 -0.24 -11.78 -17.87
CA SER A 85 0.77 -10.89 -18.45
C SER A 85 2.09 -10.96 -17.65
N GLU A 86 3.18 -10.50 -18.24
CA GLU A 86 4.47 -10.45 -17.54
C GLU A 86 4.38 -9.62 -16.26
N THR A 87 3.74 -8.45 -16.33
CA THR A 87 3.54 -7.55 -15.18
C THR A 87 2.70 -8.19 -14.06
N GLU A 88 1.67 -8.96 -14.40
CA GLU A 88 0.88 -9.73 -13.41
C GLU A 88 1.71 -10.86 -12.80
N SER A 89 2.52 -11.55 -13.60
CA SER A 89 3.41 -12.61 -13.13
C SER A 89 4.47 -12.07 -12.17
N GLU A 90 5.08 -10.93 -12.48
CA GLU A 90 6.03 -10.25 -11.60
C GLU A 90 5.34 -9.78 -10.31
N ALA A 91 4.14 -9.22 -10.40
CA ALA A 91 3.36 -8.81 -9.23
C ALA A 91 3.06 -10.00 -8.30
N LEU A 92 2.77 -11.18 -8.83
CA LEU A 92 2.57 -12.39 -8.03
C LEU A 92 3.86 -12.93 -7.41
N LYS A 93 5.02 -12.68 -8.00
CA LYS A 93 6.34 -13.11 -7.48
C LYS A 93 6.92 -12.12 -6.48
N SER A 94 6.53 -10.84 -6.52
CA SER A 94 7.04 -9.82 -5.62
C SER A 94 6.52 -9.99 -4.19
N GLY A 95 7.35 -9.69 -3.20
CA GLY A 95 7.02 -9.80 -1.77
C GLY A 95 7.07 -11.23 -1.22
N SER A 96 6.74 -11.37 0.05
CA SER A 96 6.72 -12.63 0.78
C SER A 96 5.35 -12.89 1.41
N VAL A 97 5.05 -14.16 1.69
CA VAL A 97 3.91 -14.60 2.49
C VAL A 97 4.44 -14.88 3.90
N ASP A 98 3.81 -14.28 4.90
CA ASP A 98 4.09 -14.51 6.31
C ASP A 98 2.83 -15.05 7.00
N TRP A 99 2.47 -14.54 8.15
CA TRP A 99 1.28 -14.97 8.88
C TRP A 99 -0.04 -14.75 8.10
N ASP A 100 -0.07 -13.84 7.15
CA ASP A 100 -1.22 -13.62 6.26
C ASP A 100 -1.64 -14.88 5.48
N GLY A 101 -0.71 -15.79 5.18
CA GLY A 101 -1.03 -17.10 4.60
C GLY A 101 -1.93 -17.96 5.50
N GLU A 102 -1.82 -17.84 6.81
CA GLU A 102 -2.67 -18.54 7.77
C GLU A 102 -4.15 -18.11 7.66
N LEU A 103 -4.42 -16.83 7.38
CA LEU A 103 -5.78 -16.33 7.18
C LEU A 103 -6.45 -16.99 5.96
N PHE A 104 -5.70 -17.14 4.88
CA PHE A 104 -6.20 -17.75 3.65
C PHE A 104 -6.36 -19.27 3.75
N SER A 105 -5.74 -19.92 4.73
CA SER A 105 -5.96 -21.35 5.02
C SER A 105 -7.36 -21.64 5.57
N GLY A 106 -8.05 -20.62 6.09
CA GLY A 106 -9.33 -20.76 6.79
C GLY A 106 -9.21 -21.31 8.23
N GLN A 107 -8.01 -21.64 8.69
CA GLN A 107 -7.71 -22.13 10.04
C GLN A 107 -6.42 -21.49 10.58
N PRO A 108 -6.43 -20.16 10.80
CA PRO A 108 -5.24 -19.44 11.20
C PRO A 108 -4.74 -19.85 12.58
N GLN A 109 -3.43 -20.03 12.69
CA GLN A 109 -2.75 -20.28 13.96
C GLN A 109 -2.48 -18.94 14.66
N TRP A 110 -3.42 -18.49 15.47
CA TRP A 110 -3.35 -17.20 16.16
C TRP A 110 -2.14 -17.08 17.09
N SER A 111 -1.63 -18.18 17.65
CA SER A 111 -0.42 -18.18 18.48
C SER A 111 0.77 -17.60 17.74
N LYS A 112 0.96 -17.93 16.46
CA LYS A 112 2.07 -17.37 15.65
C LYS A 112 2.02 -15.83 15.56
N LEU A 113 0.82 -15.24 15.50
CA LEU A 113 0.65 -13.79 15.52
C LEU A 113 0.90 -13.22 16.91
N LEU A 114 0.37 -13.86 17.95
CA LEU A 114 0.52 -13.40 19.33
C LEU A 114 1.95 -13.51 19.85
N ASP A 115 2.72 -14.50 19.35
CA ASP A 115 4.12 -14.70 19.69
C ASP A 115 5.05 -13.73 18.93
N ALA A 116 4.53 -12.97 17.96
CA ALA A 116 5.30 -11.96 17.25
C ALA A 116 5.71 -10.84 18.23
N LYS A 117 7.01 -10.62 18.37
CA LYS A 117 7.52 -9.56 19.24
C LYS A 117 7.07 -8.20 18.71
N PRO A 118 6.48 -7.33 19.56
CA PRO A 118 6.19 -5.96 19.18
C PRO A 118 7.46 -5.23 18.72
N ALA A 119 7.34 -4.40 17.70
CA ALA A 119 8.41 -3.50 17.33
C ALA A 119 8.54 -2.39 18.37
N HIS A 120 9.75 -2.06 18.76
CA HIS A 120 10.06 -1.01 19.73
C HIS A 120 11.07 -0.05 19.12
N LEU A 121 10.89 1.24 19.42
CA LEU A 121 11.86 2.26 19.07
C LEU A 121 13.16 2.06 19.85
N THR A 122 14.28 2.30 19.20
CA THR A 122 15.57 2.47 19.89
C THR A 122 15.57 3.76 20.70
N SER A 123 16.53 3.90 21.62
CA SER A 123 16.67 5.15 22.41
C SER A 123 16.94 6.36 21.52
N GLU A 124 17.63 6.19 20.40
CA GLU A 124 17.93 7.27 19.45
C GLU A 124 16.66 7.69 18.68
N GLU A 125 15.88 6.73 18.19
CA GLU A 125 14.60 6.97 17.52
C GLU A 125 13.58 7.65 18.44
N GLN A 126 13.52 7.21 19.70
CA GLN A 126 12.67 7.82 20.71
C GLN A 126 13.11 9.27 21.01
N ALA A 127 14.42 9.50 21.14
CA ALA A 127 14.96 10.86 21.36
C ALA A 127 14.69 11.80 20.17
N PHE A 128 14.70 11.27 18.94
CA PHE A 128 14.33 12.05 17.76
C PHE A 128 12.84 12.40 17.77
N LEU A 129 11.99 11.44 18.15
CA LEU A 129 10.54 11.64 18.26
C LEU A 129 10.19 12.68 19.34
N ASP A 130 10.87 12.66 20.49
CA ASP A 130 10.62 13.55 21.62
C ASP A 130 11.31 14.92 21.48
N GLY A 131 12.31 15.03 20.64
CA GLY A 131 13.07 16.25 20.39
C GLY A 131 12.75 16.92 19.05
N PRO A 132 13.41 16.54 17.95
CA PRO A 132 13.23 17.15 16.63
C PRO A 132 11.78 17.13 16.12
N VAL A 133 11.06 16.01 16.28
CA VAL A 133 9.67 15.91 15.81
C VAL A 133 8.73 16.79 16.62
N GLU A 134 8.89 16.86 17.96
CA GLU A 134 8.12 17.80 18.78
C GLU A 134 8.38 19.25 18.42
N LYS A 135 9.65 19.62 18.17
CA LYS A 135 9.99 20.98 17.72
C LYS A 135 9.36 21.30 16.38
N LEU A 136 9.42 20.37 15.41
CA LEU A 136 8.75 20.53 14.13
C LEU A 136 7.25 20.74 14.33
N CYS A 137 6.58 19.88 15.11
CA CYS A 137 5.16 20.00 15.40
C CYS A 137 4.79 21.35 16.02
N ALA A 138 5.63 21.89 16.92
CA ALA A 138 5.42 23.19 17.54
C ALA A 138 5.57 24.37 16.54
N MET A 139 6.31 24.20 15.44
CA MET A 139 6.47 25.21 14.39
C MET A 139 5.29 25.25 13.40
N LEU A 140 4.45 24.20 13.37
CA LEU A 140 3.39 24.04 12.38
C LEU A 140 2.10 24.73 12.84
N ASP A 141 1.74 25.82 12.15
CA ASP A 141 0.41 26.43 12.17
C ASP A 141 -0.33 26.02 10.90
N ASP A 142 -1.10 24.92 10.97
CA ASP A 142 -1.71 24.32 9.78
C ASP A 142 -2.77 25.22 9.13
N TRP A 143 -3.41 26.13 9.88
CA TRP A 143 -4.30 27.12 9.30
C TRP A 143 -3.56 28.11 8.40
N LYS A 144 -2.46 28.69 8.89
CA LYS A 144 -1.62 29.59 8.09
C LYS A 144 -1.05 28.88 6.88
N ILE A 145 -0.52 27.66 7.07
CA ILE A 145 0.04 26.83 6.00
C ILE A 145 -0.98 26.63 4.88
N THR A 146 -2.25 26.29 5.22
CA THR A 146 -3.24 25.88 4.23
C THR A 146 -4.10 27.01 3.67
N HIS A 147 -4.28 28.13 4.38
CA HIS A 147 -5.22 29.21 4.03
C HIS A 147 -4.58 30.57 3.80
N GLU A 148 -3.36 30.80 4.29
CA GLU A 148 -2.70 32.08 4.17
C GLU A 148 -1.44 32.01 3.30
N GLU A 149 -0.53 31.04 3.57
CA GLU A 149 0.77 30.93 2.91
C GLU A 149 0.73 29.96 1.71
N TYR A 150 -0.16 28.98 1.74
CA TYR A 150 -0.27 27.91 0.74
C TYR A 150 1.04 27.12 0.53
N ASP A 151 1.92 27.11 1.54
CA ASP A 151 3.17 26.38 1.59
C ASP A 151 3.62 26.20 3.04
N LEU A 152 4.63 25.34 3.25
CA LEU A 152 5.35 25.32 4.50
C LEU A 152 6.22 26.58 4.60
N PRO A 153 6.24 27.27 5.75
CA PRO A 153 7.13 28.41 5.96
C PRO A 153 8.61 28.06 5.72
N ASP A 154 9.41 29.00 5.21
CA ASP A 154 10.84 28.78 4.95
C ASP A 154 11.60 28.22 6.16
N LYS A 155 11.27 28.68 7.37
CA LYS A 155 11.86 28.17 8.61
C LYS A 155 11.55 26.69 8.85
N VAL A 156 10.38 26.19 8.39
CA VAL A 156 9.97 24.79 8.49
C VAL A 156 10.72 23.96 7.45
N TRP A 157 10.80 24.42 6.20
CA TRP A 157 11.61 23.79 5.17
C TRP A 157 13.08 23.64 5.60
N LYS A 158 13.65 24.73 6.14
CA LYS A 158 15.02 24.75 6.67
C LYS A 158 15.18 23.73 7.81
N PHE A 159 14.27 23.72 8.77
CA PHE A 159 14.31 22.82 9.91
C PHE A 159 14.25 21.34 9.48
N ILE A 160 13.37 21.00 8.53
CA ILE A 160 13.23 19.63 7.97
C ILE A 160 14.57 19.18 7.37
N ARG A 161 15.22 20.02 6.56
CA ARG A 161 16.53 19.72 5.93
C ARG A 161 17.63 19.55 6.96
N GLU A 162 17.82 20.52 7.82
CA GLU A 162 18.93 20.58 8.79
C GLU A 162 18.86 19.48 9.87
N ASN A 163 17.69 18.90 10.10
CA ASN A 163 17.50 17.84 11.11
C ASN A 163 17.28 16.45 10.51
N GLY A 164 17.62 16.24 9.23
CA GLY A 164 17.66 14.91 8.61
C GLY A 164 16.31 14.27 8.33
N PHE A 165 15.21 15.01 8.31
CA PHE A 165 13.87 14.46 8.05
C PHE A 165 13.72 13.86 6.65
N PHE A 166 14.57 14.20 5.68
CA PHE A 166 14.55 13.60 4.34
C PHE A 166 15.33 12.29 4.25
N GLY A 167 16.16 11.98 5.25
CA GLY A 167 17.00 10.79 5.29
C GLY A 167 16.71 9.88 6.48
N LEU A 168 15.45 9.77 6.93
CA LEU A 168 15.08 8.95 8.09
C LEU A 168 15.53 7.49 7.93
N VAL A 169 15.29 6.89 6.75
CA VAL A 169 15.56 5.48 6.47
C VAL A 169 16.88 5.24 5.74
N ILE A 170 17.49 6.30 5.20
CA ILE A 170 18.80 6.18 4.55
C ILE A 170 19.85 5.75 5.59
N PRO A 171 20.70 4.74 5.32
CA PRO A 171 21.72 4.26 6.25
C PRO A 171 22.64 5.37 6.75
N LYS A 172 23.19 5.20 7.95
CA LYS A 172 24.13 6.17 8.56
C LYS A 172 25.42 6.31 7.76
N GLU A 173 25.90 5.23 7.19
CA GLU A 173 27.06 5.21 6.30
C GLU A 173 26.86 6.04 5.04
N ASP A 174 25.60 6.21 4.61
CA ASP A 174 25.20 7.01 3.45
C ASP A 174 24.68 8.41 3.87
N GLY A 175 24.94 8.84 5.11
CA GLY A 175 24.62 10.17 5.61
C GLY A 175 23.19 10.35 6.15
N GLY A 176 22.38 9.31 6.22
CA GLY A 176 21.03 9.32 6.78
C GLY A 176 20.99 9.00 8.28
N LEU A 177 19.80 8.81 8.82
CA LEU A 177 19.58 8.46 10.22
C LEU A 177 19.53 6.94 10.46
N GLY A 178 19.29 6.14 9.44
CA GLY A 178 19.21 4.67 9.53
C GLY A 178 18.10 4.19 10.45
N PHE A 179 16.99 4.89 10.52
CA PHE A 179 15.87 4.56 11.39
C PHE A 179 15.03 3.41 10.83
N SER A 180 14.38 2.69 11.73
CA SER A 180 13.47 1.61 11.41
C SER A 180 12.19 2.11 10.70
N ASN A 181 11.50 1.20 10.00
CA ASN A 181 10.18 1.48 9.43
C ASN A 181 9.16 1.82 10.53
N THR A 182 9.30 1.22 11.71
CA THR A 182 8.49 1.56 12.89
C THR A 182 8.72 3.01 13.30
N ALA A 183 9.95 3.47 13.40
CA ALA A 183 10.26 4.87 13.73
C ALA A 183 9.76 5.83 12.63
N HIS A 184 9.98 5.52 11.37
CA HIS A 184 9.45 6.30 10.25
C HIS A 184 7.92 6.43 10.35
N SER A 185 7.21 5.33 10.63
CA SER A 185 5.76 5.34 10.80
C SER A 185 5.31 6.21 12.00
N GLU A 186 6.00 6.15 13.14
CA GLU A 186 5.70 6.97 14.32
C GLU A 186 5.93 8.46 14.03
N ILE A 187 7.03 8.82 13.37
CA ILE A 187 7.39 10.19 13.01
C ILE A 187 6.32 10.78 12.08
N VAL A 188 5.99 10.09 10.99
CA VAL A 188 4.97 10.55 10.04
C VAL A 188 3.60 10.66 10.71
N MET A 189 3.21 9.67 11.52
CA MET A 189 1.96 9.69 12.27
C MET A 189 1.89 10.92 13.18
N LYS A 190 2.94 11.20 13.95
CA LYS A 190 2.99 12.34 14.87
C LYS A 190 2.91 13.70 14.13
N ILE A 191 3.69 13.88 13.07
CA ILE A 191 3.63 15.11 12.25
C ILE A 191 2.23 15.31 11.66
N SER A 192 1.59 14.24 11.20
CA SER A 192 0.26 14.30 10.59
C SER A 192 -0.83 14.78 11.54
N THR A 193 -0.65 14.58 12.85
CA THR A 193 -1.58 15.10 13.86
C THR A 193 -1.60 16.63 13.91
N ARG A 194 -0.56 17.29 13.38
CA ARG A 194 -0.45 18.75 13.31
C ARG A 194 -0.68 19.30 11.91
N SER A 195 -0.06 18.68 10.90
CA SER A 195 -0.20 19.11 9.50
C SER A 195 0.01 17.92 8.55
N VAL A 196 -1.02 17.61 7.78
CA VAL A 196 -0.93 16.61 6.71
C VAL A 196 0.06 17.06 5.63
N SER A 197 0.12 18.38 5.34
CA SER A 197 1.05 18.94 4.35
C SER A 197 2.51 18.70 4.72
N ALA A 198 2.87 18.92 5.99
CA ALA A 198 4.21 18.66 6.49
C ALA A 198 4.51 17.15 6.53
N ALA A 199 3.55 16.33 6.96
CA ALA A 199 3.72 14.88 7.01
C ALA A 199 3.98 14.30 5.61
N VAL A 200 3.23 14.72 4.59
CA VAL A 200 3.44 14.28 3.19
C VAL A 200 4.80 14.73 2.65
N THR A 201 5.25 15.94 3.01
CA THR A 201 6.56 16.46 2.62
C THR A 201 7.70 15.60 3.18
N VAL A 202 7.59 15.10 4.40
CA VAL A 202 8.58 14.23 5.05
C VAL A 202 8.47 12.77 4.57
N MET A 203 7.25 12.23 4.42
CA MET A 203 7.06 10.83 4.13
C MET A 203 7.51 10.41 2.73
N VAL A 204 7.36 11.28 1.72
CA VAL A 204 7.63 10.91 0.31
C VAL A 204 9.11 10.65 0.05
N PRO A 205 10.08 11.48 0.48
CA PRO A 205 11.50 11.17 0.36
C PRO A 205 11.90 9.84 1.00
N ASN A 206 11.23 9.46 2.08
CA ASN A 206 11.52 8.27 2.87
C ASN A 206 10.75 7.00 2.44
N SER A 207 9.89 7.06 1.43
CA SER A 207 9.07 5.90 1.02
C SER A 207 8.82 5.77 -0.48
N LEU A 208 8.70 6.87 -1.20
CA LEU A 208 8.31 6.93 -2.62
C LEU A 208 9.31 7.69 -3.49
N GLY A 209 10.43 8.07 -2.92
CA GLY A 209 11.49 8.77 -3.65
C GLY A 209 12.47 7.81 -4.33
N PRO A 210 13.35 8.32 -5.21
CA PRO A 210 14.44 7.52 -5.76
C PRO A 210 15.42 6.99 -4.70
N GLY A 211 15.45 7.57 -3.49
CA GLY A 211 16.31 7.10 -2.40
C GLY A 211 16.09 5.62 -2.06
N GLU A 212 14.84 5.17 -1.93
CA GLU A 212 14.51 3.77 -1.67
C GLU A 212 14.96 2.84 -2.81
N LEU A 213 14.76 3.27 -4.05
CA LEU A 213 15.23 2.52 -5.23
C LEU A 213 16.76 2.45 -5.28
N LEU A 214 17.43 3.55 -4.96
CA LEU A 214 18.90 3.61 -4.95
C LEU A 214 19.51 2.71 -3.85
N MET A 215 18.95 2.71 -2.64
CA MET A 215 19.41 1.83 -1.56
C MET A 215 19.41 0.36 -1.97
N HIS A 216 18.37 -0.09 -2.68
CA HIS A 216 18.22 -1.49 -3.06
C HIS A 216 18.88 -1.86 -4.38
N TYR A 217 18.86 -0.97 -5.36
CA TYR A 217 19.22 -1.29 -6.74
C TYR A 217 20.31 -0.38 -7.33
N GLY A 218 20.63 0.75 -6.71
CA GLY A 218 21.63 1.68 -7.21
C GLY A 218 23.02 1.05 -7.31
N THR A 219 23.84 1.48 -8.28
CA THR A 219 25.26 1.16 -8.29
C THR A 219 25.97 1.83 -7.11
N ASP A 220 27.17 1.39 -6.77
CA ASP A 220 27.94 1.98 -5.68
C ASP A 220 28.21 3.47 -5.93
N GLU A 221 28.48 3.85 -7.18
CA GLU A 221 28.68 5.25 -7.59
C GLU A 221 27.41 6.07 -7.42
N GLN A 222 26.25 5.52 -7.83
CA GLN A 222 24.95 6.18 -7.64
C GLN A 222 24.63 6.38 -6.15
N LYS A 223 24.84 5.36 -5.32
CA LYS A 223 24.61 5.44 -3.88
C LYS A 223 25.51 6.49 -3.24
N GLN A 224 26.82 6.44 -3.51
CA GLN A 224 27.78 7.41 -2.98
C GLN A 224 27.48 8.85 -3.39
N HIS A 225 26.97 9.07 -4.61
CA HIS A 225 26.67 10.40 -5.10
C HIS A 225 25.35 10.94 -4.56
N TYR A 226 24.28 10.14 -4.62
CA TYR A 226 22.92 10.64 -4.38
C TYR A 226 22.44 10.48 -2.93
N LEU A 227 22.75 9.37 -2.25
CA LEU A 227 22.17 9.11 -0.93
C LEU A 227 22.54 10.16 0.11
N PRO A 228 23.81 10.63 0.25
CA PRO A 228 24.15 11.69 1.18
C PRO A 228 23.44 13.02 0.86
N ARG A 229 23.32 13.35 -0.42
CA ARG A 229 22.65 14.60 -0.88
C ARG A 229 21.14 14.58 -0.63
N LEU A 230 20.51 13.42 -0.81
CA LEU A 230 19.10 13.19 -0.47
C LEU A 230 18.89 13.28 1.04
N ALA A 231 19.74 12.63 1.83
CA ALA A 231 19.64 12.64 3.29
C ALA A 231 19.82 14.05 3.88
N GLY A 232 20.79 14.81 3.36
CA GLY A 232 21.06 16.20 3.76
C GLY A 232 20.05 17.21 3.21
N GLY A 233 19.15 16.80 2.29
CA GLY A 233 18.18 17.70 1.66
C GLY A 233 18.80 18.68 0.67
N GLU A 234 20.01 18.41 0.18
CA GLU A 234 20.60 19.10 -0.98
C GLU A 234 19.82 18.75 -2.24
N GLU A 235 19.46 17.45 -2.37
CA GLU A 235 18.52 16.98 -3.38
C GLU A 235 17.15 16.73 -2.75
N ILE A 236 16.11 17.27 -3.37
CA ILE A 236 14.72 16.99 -3.04
C ILE A 236 14.17 16.03 -4.10
N PRO A 237 13.84 14.79 -3.73
CA PRO A 237 13.38 13.81 -4.70
C PRO A 237 11.88 13.92 -4.97
N CYS A 238 11.46 13.54 -6.19
CA CYS A 238 10.10 13.09 -6.46
C CYS A 238 10.14 11.80 -7.28
N PHE A 239 9.03 11.05 -7.32
CA PHE A 239 8.90 9.89 -8.20
C PHE A 239 7.72 10.03 -9.16
N ALA A 240 8.01 10.11 -10.45
CA ALA A 240 7.08 10.39 -11.52
C ALA A 240 6.62 9.09 -12.21
N LEU A 241 5.49 8.54 -11.74
CA LEU A 241 4.90 7.31 -12.28
C LEU A 241 3.61 7.58 -13.06
N THR A 242 2.63 8.25 -12.46
CA THR A 242 1.28 8.42 -13.00
C THR A 242 1.27 9.33 -14.24
N SER A 243 0.69 8.83 -15.33
CA SER A 243 0.47 9.57 -16.58
C SER A 243 -1.01 9.93 -16.75
N PRO A 244 -1.40 10.83 -17.68
CA PRO A 244 -2.80 11.17 -17.94
C PRO A 244 -3.69 9.98 -18.29
N VAL A 245 -3.14 8.92 -18.89
CA VAL A 245 -3.87 7.72 -19.34
C VAL A 245 -3.52 6.45 -18.56
N ALA A 246 -2.57 6.52 -17.65
CA ALA A 246 -2.10 5.38 -16.84
C ALA A 246 -2.00 5.78 -15.36
N GLY A 247 -3.04 5.44 -14.60
CA GLY A 247 -3.11 5.61 -13.15
C GLY A 247 -3.10 4.26 -12.44
N SER A 248 -4.26 3.64 -12.25
CA SER A 248 -4.37 2.29 -11.66
C SER A 248 -3.68 1.21 -12.51
N ASP A 249 -3.72 1.34 -13.82
CA ASP A 249 -2.94 0.51 -14.75
C ASP A 249 -1.55 1.16 -14.97
N ALA A 250 -0.71 1.09 -13.94
CA ALA A 250 0.61 1.71 -13.95
C ALA A 250 1.59 1.03 -14.94
N GLY A 251 1.34 -0.22 -15.32
CA GLY A 251 2.11 -0.91 -16.36
C GLY A 251 1.86 -0.41 -17.79
N ALA A 252 0.75 0.32 -18.01
CA ALA A 252 0.37 0.86 -19.33
C ALA A 252 0.86 2.28 -19.58
N ILE A 253 1.90 2.76 -18.86
CA ILE A 253 2.49 4.10 -19.08
C ILE A 253 2.90 4.27 -20.55
N PRO A 254 2.54 5.41 -21.17
CA PRO A 254 2.90 5.71 -22.56
C PRO A 254 4.28 6.37 -22.69
N ASP A 255 4.87 6.75 -21.57
CA ASP A 255 6.13 7.47 -21.51
C ASP A 255 7.26 6.55 -21.98
N LYS A 256 8.15 7.05 -22.82
CA LYS A 256 9.15 6.23 -23.51
C LYS A 256 10.55 6.80 -23.46
N GLY A 257 11.53 5.92 -23.45
CA GLY A 257 12.94 6.19 -23.68
C GLY A 257 13.44 5.39 -24.89
N ILE A 258 14.12 6.04 -25.80
CA ILE A 258 14.75 5.40 -26.97
C ILE A 258 16.25 5.38 -26.73
N VAL A 259 16.85 4.20 -26.80
CA VAL A 259 18.31 4.04 -26.70
C VAL A 259 18.97 4.75 -27.87
N CYS A 260 19.92 5.61 -27.57
CA CYS A 260 20.65 6.37 -28.59
C CYS A 260 21.99 6.84 -28.04
N LYS A 261 22.85 7.34 -28.95
CA LYS A 261 24.03 8.12 -28.58
C LYS A 261 23.67 9.59 -28.51
N GLY A 262 24.24 10.31 -27.57
CA GLY A 262 24.04 11.75 -27.41
C GLY A 262 25.20 12.43 -26.68
N GLN A 263 25.16 13.76 -26.62
CA GLN A 263 26.17 14.57 -25.93
C GLN A 263 25.81 14.75 -24.45
N TRP A 264 26.75 14.44 -23.57
CA TRP A 264 26.65 14.68 -22.15
C TRP A 264 28.01 15.16 -21.63
N GLU A 265 28.01 16.34 -20.99
CA GLU A 265 29.26 16.96 -20.49
C GLU A 265 30.38 17.05 -21.53
N GLY A 266 30.01 17.29 -22.78
CA GLY A 266 30.96 17.44 -23.89
C GLY A 266 31.51 16.13 -24.47
N LYS A 267 30.96 14.98 -24.09
CA LYS A 267 31.34 13.66 -24.61
C LYS A 267 30.15 12.98 -25.26
N GLU A 268 30.40 12.23 -26.34
CA GLU A 268 29.40 11.34 -26.90
C GLU A 268 29.31 10.09 -25.99
N VAL A 269 28.12 9.85 -25.46
CA VAL A 269 27.85 8.70 -24.58
C VAL A 269 26.58 7.99 -25.03
N LEU A 270 26.47 6.71 -24.65
CA LEU A 270 25.22 5.95 -24.76
C LEU A 270 24.23 6.44 -23.71
N GLY A 271 22.96 6.58 -24.08
CA GLY A 271 21.92 7.05 -23.18
C GLY A 271 20.53 6.79 -23.75
N LEU A 272 19.57 7.51 -23.19
CA LEU A 272 18.16 7.42 -23.55
C LEU A 272 17.65 8.80 -23.98
N LYS A 273 16.93 8.87 -25.09
CA LYS A 273 16.12 10.02 -25.47
C LYS A 273 14.71 9.82 -24.91
N VAL A 274 14.37 10.57 -23.87
CA VAL A 274 13.19 10.34 -23.03
C VAL A 274 12.08 11.35 -23.32
N THR A 275 10.86 10.85 -23.50
CA THR A 275 9.65 11.68 -23.61
C THR A 275 8.63 11.19 -22.59
N TRP A 276 8.17 12.11 -21.73
CA TRP A 276 7.20 11.81 -20.69
C TRP A 276 6.21 12.95 -20.47
N ASN A 277 5.04 12.59 -19.91
CA ASN A 277 4.03 13.52 -19.41
C ASN A 277 3.40 12.93 -18.16
N LYS A 278 3.82 13.39 -17.00
CA LYS A 278 3.39 12.89 -15.68
C LYS A 278 2.56 13.93 -14.95
N ARG A 279 1.62 13.46 -14.12
CA ARG A 279 0.75 14.32 -13.31
C ARG A 279 0.57 13.80 -11.89
N TYR A 280 0.14 14.69 -11.00
CA TYR A 280 -0.10 14.39 -9.58
C TYR A 280 1.17 13.97 -8.84
N ILE A 281 2.32 14.45 -9.26
CA ILE A 281 3.60 14.05 -8.71
C ILE A 281 3.90 14.89 -7.47
N THR A 282 3.92 14.25 -6.33
CA THR A 282 4.26 14.88 -5.04
C THR A 282 5.72 15.31 -5.06
N LEU A 283 5.98 16.51 -4.58
CA LEU A 283 7.25 17.23 -4.59
C LEU A 283 7.76 17.69 -5.97
N ALA A 284 7.15 17.32 -7.11
CA ALA A 284 7.63 17.74 -8.43
C ALA A 284 7.86 19.26 -8.58
N PRO A 285 7.04 20.16 -8.00
CA PRO A 285 7.30 21.61 -8.12
C PRO A 285 8.63 22.07 -7.51
N VAL A 286 9.14 21.37 -6.50
CA VAL A 286 10.37 21.71 -5.76
C VAL A 286 11.47 20.68 -5.92
N ALA A 287 11.20 19.57 -6.63
CA ALA A 287 12.17 18.49 -6.82
C ALA A 287 13.39 18.98 -7.61
N THR A 288 14.57 18.61 -7.13
CA THR A 288 15.85 18.78 -7.82
C THR A 288 16.26 17.49 -8.55
N LEU A 289 15.76 16.33 -8.06
CA LEU A 289 15.98 15.02 -8.65
C LEU A 289 14.64 14.31 -8.90
N ILE A 290 14.38 13.95 -10.15
CA ILE A 290 13.16 13.26 -10.55
C ILE A 290 13.49 11.78 -10.79
N GLY A 291 12.96 10.87 -9.97
CA GLY A 291 12.83 9.47 -10.33
C GLY A 291 11.69 9.33 -11.34
N LEU A 292 11.92 8.64 -12.43
CA LEU A 292 10.97 8.56 -13.55
C LEU A 292 10.84 7.12 -14.04
N ALA A 293 9.60 6.64 -14.17
CA ALA A 293 9.31 5.36 -14.80
C ALA A 293 8.88 5.55 -16.25
N ILE A 294 9.55 4.84 -17.19
CA ILE A 294 9.33 4.88 -18.62
C ILE A 294 9.42 3.48 -19.23
N LYS A 295 8.91 3.29 -20.45
CA LYS A 295 9.18 2.11 -21.27
C LYS A 295 10.37 2.39 -22.18
N VAL A 296 11.37 1.51 -22.16
CA VAL A 296 12.58 1.66 -22.98
C VAL A 296 12.51 0.78 -24.20
N TYR A 297 12.94 1.35 -25.35
CA TYR A 297 13.01 0.69 -26.64
C TYR A 297 14.40 0.89 -27.25
N ASP A 298 14.90 -0.14 -27.96
CA ASP A 298 16.19 -0.12 -28.67
C ASP A 298 16.01 -0.48 -30.18
N PRO A 299 15.35 0.37 -30.97
CA PRO A 299 15.08 0.06 -32.37
C PRO A 299 16.36 -0.05 -33.22
N ASP A 300 17.45 0.61 -32.81
CA ASP A 300 18.75 0.60 -33.50
C ASP A 300 19.65 -0.54 -33.01
N LYS A 301 19.17 -1.39 -32.08
CA LYS A 301 19.90 -2.56 -31.56
C LYS A 301 21.27 -2.25 -30.99
N LEU A 302 21.40 -1.11 -30.31
CA LEU A 302 22.66 -0.66 -29.70
C LEU A 302 23.04 -1.49 -28.44
N LEU A 303 22.08 -2.17 -27.83
CA LEU A 303 22.27 -2.99 -26.62
C LEU A 303 22.12 -4.50 -26.88
N GLY A 304 21.51 -4.88 -28.01
CA GLY A 304 21.27 -6.28 -28.34
C GLY A 304 20.10 -6.48 -29.29
N ASP A 305 19.58 -7.70 -29.41
CA ASP A 305 18.54 -8.02 -30.40
C ASP A 305 17.10 -7.66 -29.97
N GLN A 306 16.89 -7.30 -28.71
CA GLN A 306 15.57 -6.99 -28.16
C GLN A 306 15.21 -5.52 -28.41
N ASP A 307 14.08 -5.27 -29.08
CA ASP A 307 13.58 -3.91 -29.37
C ASP A 307 12.79 -3.33 -28.18
N ASP A 308 11.84 -4.06 -27.62
CA ASP A 308 11.09 -3.66 -26.42
C ASP A 308 11.80 -4.19 -25.15
N ILE A 309 12.50 -3.29 -24.45
CA ILE A 309 13.26 -3.64 -23.24
C ILE A 309 12.36 -3.67 -22.02
N GLY A 310 11.27 -2.88 -21.99
CA GLY A 310 10.31 -2.86 -20.90
C GLY A 310 10.42 -1.65 -19.97
N VAL A 311 9.70 -1.73 -18.85
CA VAL A 311 9.65 -0.64 -17.85
C VAL A 311 11.00 -0.49 -17.17
N THR A 312 11.50 0.75 -17.14
CA THR A 312 12.80 1.11 -16.58
C THR A 312 12.65 2.34 -15.68
N CYS A 313 13.38 2.35 -14.56
CA CYS A 313 13.45 3.49 -13.65
C CYS A 313 14.73 4.28 -13.92
N VAL A 314 14.59 5.59 -14.11
CA VAL A 314 15.71 6.49 -14.38
C VAL A 314 15.68 7.68 -13.42
N MET A 315 16.84 8.27 -13.17
CA MET A 315 16.99 9.55 -12.48
C MET A 315 17.15 10.67 -13.49
N VAL A 316 16.47 11.78 -13.27
CA VAL A 316 16.55 12.96 -14.13
C VAL A 316 16.81 14.17 -13.25
N PRO A 317 18.02 14.75 -13.27
CA PRO A 317 18.28 16.04 -12.63
C PRO A 317 17.35 17.10 -13.20
N ARG A 318 16.79 17.94 -12.31
CA ARG A 318 15.81 18.95 -12.70
C ARG A 318 16.33 19.98 -13.71
N GLU A 319 17.62 20.29 -13.64
CA GLU A 319 18.31 21.24 -14.51
C GLU A 319 18.63 20.69 -15.90
N THR A 320 18.38 19.40 -16.15
CA THR A 320 18.58 18.81 -17.49
C THR A 320 17.72 19.56 -18.52
N GLU A 321 18.35 19.95 -19.62
CA GLU A 321 17.68 20.71 -20.70
C GLU A 321 16.43 19.99 -21.20
N GLY A 322 15.32 20.70 -21.30
CA GLY A 322 14.03 20.17 -21.74
C GLY A 322 13.15 19.60 -20.63
N VAL A 323 13.62 19.54 -19.38
CA VAL A 323 12.82 19.14 -18.21
C VAL A 323 11.91 20.28 -17.77
N ASN A 324 10.62 20.01 -17.64
CA ASN A 324 9.62 20.99 -17.26
C ASN A 324 8.78 20.51 -16.06
N ALA A 325 8.31 21.47 -15.26
CA ALA A 325 7.26 21.26 -14.27
C ALA A 325 6.18 22.34 -14.46
N GLY A 326 4.93 21.94 -14.29
CA GLY A 326 3.79 22.81 -14.51
C GLY A 326 3.26 23.47 -13.26
N ALA A 327 2.04 23.99 -13.39
CA ALA A 327 1.31 24.61 -12.30
C ALA A 327 1.06 23.60 -11.17
N ARG A 328 1.20 24.09 -9.96
CA ARG A 328 0.98 23.30 -8.74
C ARG A 328 -0.47 22.89 -8.58
N HIS A 329 -0.68 21.66 -8.17
CA HIS A 329 -1.99 21.16 -7.69
C HIS A 329 -2.15 21.41 -6.20
N LEU A 330 -3.40 21.61 -5.76
CA LEU A 330 -3.79 21.74 -4.35
C LEU A 330 -4.79 20.60 -4.01
N PRO A 331 -4.31 19.40 -3.69
CA PRO A 331 -5.18 18.25 -3.43
C PRO A 331 -6.06 18.50 -2.20
N MET A 332 -7.37 18.71 -2.40
CA MET A 332 -8.35 18.93 -1.32
C MET A 332 -7.89 19.97 -0.28
N ASN A 333 -7.32 21.07 -0.75
CA ASN A 333 -6.76 22.14 0.07
C ASN A 333 -5.65 21.72 1.05
N THR A 334 -5.04 20.56 0.87
CA THR A 334 -3.71 20.29 1.42
C THR A 334 -2.66 20.93 0.53
N VAL A 335 -1.61 21.46 1.13
CA VAL A 335 -0.67 22.33 0.41
C VAL A 335 0.74 21.75 0.30
N PHE A 336 0.89 20.43 0.48
CA PHE A 336 2.15 19.80 0.08
C PHE A 336 2.40 20.01 -1.42
N MET A 337 3.65 20.14 -1.79
CA MET A 337 4.02 20.35 -3.19
C MET A 337 3.58 19.16 -4.04
N ASN A 338 2.79 19.44 -5.06
CA ASN A 338 2.29 18.45 -6.00
C ASN A 338 2.07 19.10 -7.36
N GLY A 339 2.44 18.45 -8.45
CA GLY A 339 2.29 19.03 -9.78
C GLY A 339 2.64 18.07 -10.90
N PRO A 340 2.45 18.49 -12.17
CA PRO A 340 2.87 17.75 -13.34
C PRO A 340 4.36 17.99 -13.63
N THR A 341 4.97 17.03 -14.36
CA THR A 341 6.27 17.18 -14.99
C THR A 341 6.24 16.54 -16.37
N TRP A 342 6.96 17.14 -17.32
CA TRP A 342 7.06 16.63 -18.69
C TRP A 342 8.40 16.98 -19.32
N GLY A 343 8.77 16.19 -20.32
CA GLY A 343 9.90 16.43 -21.21
C GLY A 343 9.67 15.81 -22.56
N THR A 344 10.28 16.38 -23.59
CA THR A 344 10.19 15.86 -24.97
C THR A 344 11.60 15.68 -25.49
N GLU A 345 11.94 14.43 -25.84
CA GLU A 345 13.26 14.05 -26.39
C GLU A 345 14.45 14.49 -25.51
N VAL A 346 14.27 14.50 -24.19
CA VAL A 346 15.33 14.84 -23.22
C VAL A 346 16.38 13.74 -23.22
N PHE A 347 17.65 14.09 -23.43
CA PHE A 347 18.74 13.11 -23.39
C PHE A 347 19.17 12.86 -21.93
N ILE A 348 19.26 11.59 -21.56
CA ILE A 348 19.73 11.12 -20.26
C ILE A 348 20.81 10.07 -20.50
N PRO A 349 22.02 10.19 -19.93
CA PRO A 349 23.07 9.19 -20.08
C PRO A 349 22.68 7.87 -19.37
N MET A 350 23.29 6.77 -19.79
CA MET A 350 22.94 5.43 -19.31
C MET A 350 23.25 5.22 -17.81
N ASP A 351 24.17 5.97 -17.25
CA ASP A 351 24.50 5.97 -15.83
C ASP A 351 23.40 6.57 -14.93
N GLN A 352 22.42 7.27 -15.52
CA GLN A 352 21.22 7.73 -14.84
C GLN A 352 20.09 6.67 -14.79
N VAL A 353 20.24 5.52 -15.42
CA VAL A 353 19.39 4.36 -15.17
C VAL A 353 19.69 3.83 -13.77
N ILE A 354 18.66 3.68 -12.93
CA ILE A 354 18.83 3.16 -11.57
C ILE A 354 19.39 1.73 -11.63
N GLY A 355 20.57 1.51 -11.06
CA GLY A 355 21.31 0.25 -11.14
C GLY A 355 22.07 0.05 -12.44
N GLY A 356 22.16 1.09 -13.29
CA GLY A 356 22.91 1.06 -14.55
C GLY A 356 22.23 0.24 -15.65
N GLN A 357 23.00 0.00 -16.72
CA GLN A 357 22.52 -0.67 -17.92
C GLN A 357 21.93 -2.07 -17.66
N ASP A 358 22.47 -2.82 -16.70
CA ASP A 358 22.04 -4.19 -16.37
C ASP A 358 20.63 -4.24 -15.76
N MET A 359 20.11 -3.09 -15.32
CA MET A 359 18.79 -2.95 -14.72
C MET A 359 17.74 -2.37 -15.68
N LEU A 360 18.07 -2.18 -16.94
CA LEU A 360 17.10 -1.87 -18.00
C LEU A 360 16.02 -2.96 -18.07
N GLY A 361 14.77 -2.54 -18.21
CA GLY A 361 13.59 -3.44 -18.27
C GLY A 361 13.14 -4.03 -16.93
N LYS A 362 13.91 -3.83 -15.83
CA LYS A 362 13.57 -4.37 -14.51
C LYS A 362 12.83 -3.38 -13.59
N GLY A 363 12.46 -2.23 -14.14
CA GLY A 363 11.82 -1.15 -13.37
C GLY A 363 10.47 -1.55 -12.77
N TRP A 364 9.74 -2.46 -13.40
CA TRP A 364 8.45 -2.91 -12.84
C TRP A 364 8.63 -3.69 -11.54
N THR A 365 9.57 -4.62 -11.48
CA THR A 365 9.93 -5.35 -10.25
C THR A 365 10.39 -4.39 -9.15
N MET A 366 11.27 -3.43 -9.47
CA MET A 366 11.71 -2.39 -8.54
C MET A 366 10.54 -1.62 -7.93
N LEU A 367 9.59 -1.20 -8.77
CA LEU A 367 8.41 -0.46 -8.32
C LEU A 367 7.51 -1.29 -7.42
N LEU A 368 7.26 -2.55 -7.76
CA LEU A 368 6.44 -3.45 -6.96
C LEU A 368 7.01 -3.68 -5.56
N GLU A 369 8.32 -3.83 -5.46
CA GLU A 369 9.01 -4.06 -4.18
C GLU A 369 9.05 -2.78 -3.32
N CYS A 370 9.48 -1.65 -3.89
CA CYS A 370 9.64 -0.40 -3.13
C CYS A 370 8.31 0.32 -2.82
N LEU A 371 7.33 0.31 -3.74
CA LEU A 371 6.02 0.92 -3.49
C LEU A 371 5.22 0.22 -2.37
N SER A 372 5.57 -1.02 -2.03
CA SER A 372 4.91 -1.72 -0.92
C SER A 372 5.21 -1.08 0.44
N ILE A 373 6.36 -0.41 0.59
CA ILE A 373 6.79 0.27 1.82
C ILE A 373 5.88 1.47 2.11
N GLY A 374 5.61 2.32 1.12
CA GLY A 374 4.68 3.44 1.28
C GLY A 374 3.30 3.01 1.76
N ARG A 375 2.77 1.90 1.23
CA ARG A 375 1.50 1.32 1.68
C ARG A 375 1.54 0.79 3.10
N SER A 376 2.69 0.28 3.55
CA SER A 376 2.85 -0.30 4.88
C SER A 376 3.06 0.76 5.96
N VAL A 377 3.72 1.86 5.63
CA VAL A 377 4.21 2.86 6.58
C VAL A 377 3.44 4.17 6.47
N SER A 378 3.49 4.82 5.31
CA SER A 378 3.11 6.22 5.15
C SER A 378 1.60 6.47 5.29
N LEU A 379 0.78 5.80 4.47
CA LEU A 379 -0.67 6.01 4.49
C LEU A 379 -1.35 5.49 5.76
N PRO A 380 -0.94 4.32 6.32
CA PRO A 380 -1.45 3.89 7.62
C PRO A 380 -1.09 4.85 8.75
N ALA A 381 0.10 5.48 8.71
CA ALA A 381 0.50 6.50 9.67
C ALA A 381 -0.42 7.73 9.62
N LEU A 382 -0.73 8.24 8.43
CA LEU A 382 -1.67 9.35 8.24
C LEU A 382 -3.07 9.01 8.79
N GLY A 383 -3.59 7.82 8.47
CA GLY A 383 -4.89 7.36 8.95
C GLY A 383 -4.96 7.26 10.47
N THR A 384 -3.93 6.66 11.06
CA THR A 384 -3.82 6.54 12.52
C THR A 384 -3.67 7.89 13.21
N GLY A 385 -2.87 8.81 12.65
CA GLY A 385 -2.71 10.18 13.17
C GLY A 385 -4.04 10.93 13.21
N ALA A 386 -4.82 10.87 12.13
CA ALA A 386 -6.17 11.45 12.09
C ALA A 386 -7.09 10.81 13.14
N GLY A 387 -7.03 9.48 13.31
CA GLY A 387 -7.78 8.76 14.34
C GLY A 387 -7.41 9.20 15.76
N LYS A 388 -6.11 9.34 16.07
CA LYS A 388 -5.63 9.79 17.39
C LYS A 388 -6.09 11.23 17.71
N VAL A 389 -6.03 12.15 16.73
CA VAL A 389 -6.56 13.52 16.89
C VAL A 389 -8.07 13.49 17.13
N ALA A 390 -8.80 12.74 16.32
CA ALA A 390 -10.25 12.60 16.46
C ALA A 390 -10.62 12.02 17.85
N SER A 391 -9.98 10.94 18.27
CA SER A 391 -10.23 10.29 19.55
C SER A 391 -9.98 11.25 20.73
N LEU A 392 -8.80 11.87 20.79
CA LEU A 392 -8.42 12.76 21.87
C LEU A 392 -9.27 14.03 21.91
N ALA A 393 -9.36 14.74 20.79
CA ALA A 393 -9.99 16.06 20.73
C ALA A 393 -11.52 15.95 20.81
N THR A 394 -12.13 14.97 20.13
CA THR A 394 -13.59 14.77 20.17
C THR A 394 -14.03 14.21 21.52
N GLY A 395 -13.28 13.29 22.13
CA GLY A 395 -13.54 12.80 23.46
C GLY A 395 -13.48 13.92 24.51
N SER A 396 -12.43 14.76 24.47
CA SER A 396 -12.31 15.94 25.34
C SER A 396 -13.42 16.95 25.12
N TYR A 397 -13.81 17.19 23.86
CA TYR A 397 -14.93 18.04 23.53
C TYR A 397 -16.25 17.49 24.11
N ALA A 398 -16.51 16.21 23.95
CA ALA A 398 -17.73 15.59 24.46
C ALA A 398 -17.83 15.64 25.97
N LEU A 399 -16.69 15.56 26.69
CA LEU A 399 -16.64 15.69 28.14
C LEU A 399 -16.96 17.12 28.63
N THR A 400 -16.48 18.13 27.91
CA THR A 400 -16.56 19.54 28.33
C THR A 400 -17.79 20.27 27.79
N ARG A 401 -18.37 19.79 26.68
CA ARG A 401 -19.58 20.38 26.08
C ARG A 401 -20.81 19.95 26.84
N GLU A 402 -21.57 20.92 27.32
CA GLU A 402 -22.84 20.67 28.00
C GLU A 402 -24.04 21.02 27.14
N GLN A 403 -25.04 20.16 27.12
CA GLN A 403 -26.38 20.40 26.59
C GLN A 403 -27.42 19.70 27.46
N PHE A 404 -28.60 20.27 27.59
CA PHE A 404 -29.67 19.76 28.45
C PHE A 404 -29.24 19.56 29.93
N GLY A 405 -28.35 20.45 30.41
CA GLY A 405 -27.87 20.46 31.78
C GLY A 405 -26.86 19.38 32.15
N ARG A 406 -26.23 18.72 31.14
CA ARG A 406 -25.21 17.70 31.35
C ARG A 406 -24.19 17.65 30.21
N SER A 407 -23.04 17.05 30.48
CA SER A 407 -22.03 16.76 29.46
C SER A 407 -22.65 15.89 28.36
N ILE A 408 -22.35 16.21 27.08
CA ILE A 408 -22.88 15.45 25.95
C ILE A 408 -22.31 14.02 25.91
N SER A 409 -21.18 13.75 26.55
CA SER A 409 -20.61 12.39 26.66
C SER A 409 -21.50 11.41 27.44
N GLN A 410 -22.51 11.93 28.15
CA GLN A 410 -23.46 11.11 28.90
C GLN A 410 -24.67 10.64 28.09
N PHE A 411 -24.81 11.12 26.85
CA PHE A 411 -25.90 10.70 25.97
C PHE A 411 -25.47 9.47 25.16
N GLU A 412 -26.29 8.42 25.19
CA GLU A 412 -26.06 7.14 24.52
C GLU A 412 -25.80 7.33 23.02
N GLY A 413 -26.57 8.19 22.33
CA GLY A 413 -26.35 8.47 20.91
C GLY A 413 -25.02 9.16 20.60
N VAL A 414 -24.39 9.87 21.57
CA VAL A 414 -23.04 10.41 21.45
C VAL A 414 -22.01 9.31 21.70
N GLN A 415 -22.27 8.44 22.69
CA GLN A 415 -21.40 7.30 23.01
C GLN A 415 -21.32 6.33 21.85
N GLU A 416 -22.44 6.08 21.15
CA GLU A 416 -22.50 5.26 19.92
C GLU A 416 -21.54 5.75 18.83
N ALA A 417 -21.33 7.07 18.72
CA ALA A 417 -20.35 7.64 17.79
C ALA A 417 -18.91 7.66 18.36
N LEU A 418 -18.74 7.80 19.68
CA LEU A 418 -17.41 7.81 20.33
C LEU A 418 -16.75 6.43 20.35
N GLU A 419 -17.55 5.36 20.45
CA GLU A 419 -17.07 3.97 20.48
C GLU A 419 -16.23 3.61 19.22
N PRO A 420 -16.76 3.76 17.97
CA PRO A 420 -15.98 3.47 16.79
C PRO A 420 -14.80 4.42 16.61
N ILE A 421 -14.86 5.68 17.06
CA ILE A 421 -13.70 6.59 17.04
C ILE A 421 -12.55 5.98 17.84
N ALA A 422 -12.81 5.53 19.05
CA ALA A 422 -11.78 4.95 19.92
C ALA A 422 -11.34 3.56 19.43
N GLY A 423 -12.30 2.66 19.16
CA GLY A 423 -12.04 1.28 18.76
C GLY A 423 -11.31 1.16 17.43
N TYR A 424 -11.73 1.92 16.41
CA TYR A 424 -11.06 1.90 15.10
C TYR A 424 -9.69 2.58 15.15
N THR A 425 -9.51 3.62 15.96
CA THR A 425 -8.19 4.23 16.17
C THR A 425 -7.22 3.23 16.76
N TYR A 426 -7.63 2.48 17.78
CA TYR A 426 -6.80 1.44 18.40
C TYR A 426 -6.45 0.34 17.38
N MET A 427 -7.44 -0.13 16.61
CA MET A 427 -7.24 -1.17 15.61
C MET A 427 -6.30 -0.71 14.48
N MET A 428 -6.45 0.53 14.00
CA MET A 428 -5.56 1.12 13.00
C MET A 428 -4.11 1.20 13.49
N ASP A 429 -3.91 1.60 14.75
CA ASP A 429 -2.58 1.73 15.35
C ASP A 429 -1.91 0.37 15.55
N ALA A 430 -2.64 -0.61 16.07
CA ALA A 430 -2.16 -1.97 16.26
C ALA A 430 -1.73 -2.62 14.93
N ALA A 431 -2.57 -2.49 13.89
CA ALA A 431 -2.28 -3.04 12.56
C ALA A 431 -1.08 -2.34 11.90
N ARG A 432 -0.95 -1.02 12.07
CA ARG A 432 0.18 -0.22 11.59
C ARG A 432 1.50 -0.68 12.24
N LEU A 433 1.53 -0.80 13.55
CA LEU A 433 2.72 -1.25 14.29
C LEU A 433 3.13 -2.68 13.92
N LEU A 434 2.14 -3.57 13.81
CA LEU A 434 2.39 -4.96 13.39
C LEU A 434 3.07 -4.99 12.01
N THR A 435 2.53 -4.25 11.04
CA THR A 435 3.03 -4.28 9.65
C THR A 435 4.39 -3.57 9.51
N ALA A 436 4.61 -2.45 10.23
CA ALA A 436 5.91 -1.80 10.27
C ALA A 436 6.98 -2.74 10.89
N GLY A 437 6.63 -3.44 11.97
CA GLY A 437 7.49 -4.44 12.58
C GLY A 437 7.77 -5.66 11.68
N MET A 438 6.88 -6.03 10.76
CA MET A 438 7.17 -7.03 9.73
C MET A 438 8.29 -6.56 8.80
N LEU A 439 8.22 -5.31 8.33
CA LEU A 439 9.27 -4.71 7.50
C LEU A 439 10.62 -4.67 8.22
N ASP A 440 10.64 -4.29 9.50
CA ASP A 440 11.87 -4.24 10.30
C ASP A 440 12.51 -5.61 10.51
N ARG A 441 11.74 -6.69 10.40
CA ARG A 441 12.24 -8.08 10.37
C ARG A 441 12.63 -8.57 8.97
N GLY A 442 12.61 -7.71 7.96
CA GLY A 442 12.94 -8.06 6.57
C GLY A 442 11.82 -8.79 5.80
N VAL A 443 10.61 -8.87 6.37
CA VAL A 443 9.45 -9.39 5.65
C VAL A 443 8.99 -8.36 4.60
N ARG A 444 8.60 -8.83 3.42
CA ARG A 444 8.04 -7.99 2.35
C ARG A 444 6.52 -8.21 2.25
N PRO A 445 5.69 -7.57 3.11
CA PRO A 445 4.30 -7.90 3.33
C PRO A 445 3.38 -7.37 2.21
N ALA A 446 3.42 -7.95 1.01
CA ALA A 446 2.68 -7.43 -0.15
C ALA A 446 1.16 -7.42 0.06
N VAL A 447 0.58 -8.50 0.60
CA VAL A 447 -0.86 -8.59 0.88
C VAL A 447 -1.24 -7.83 2.16
N PRO A 448 -0.54 -8.01 3.30
CA PRO A 448 -0.81 -7.22 4.51
C PRO A 448 -0.71 -5.71 4.27
N SER A 449 0.27 -5.23 3.50
CA SER A 449 0.40 -3.80 3.17
C SER A 449 -0.82 -3.27 2.39
N ALA A 450 -1.34 -4.07 1.46
CA ALA A 450 -2.54 -3.72 0.70
C ALA A 450 -3.79 -3.69 1.59
N VAL A 451 -3.95 -4.69 2.47
CA VAL A 451 -5.05 -4.75 3.46
C VAL A 451 -4.97 -3.55 4.40
N LEU A 452 -3.78 -3.27 4.94
CA LEU A 452 -3.55 -2.17 5.88
C LEU A 452 -3.86 -0.82 5.23
N LYS A 453 -3.31 -0.53 4.04
CA LYS A 453 -3.59 0.71 3.31
C LYS A 453 -5.08 0.89 3.07
N TYR A 454 -5.74 -0.14 2.54
CA TYR A 454 -7.18 -0.09 2.26
C TYR A 454 -7.98 0.18 3.53
N ARG A 455 -7.78 -0.64 4.56
CA ARG A 455 -8.59 -0.56 5.79
C ARG A 455 -8.30 0.69 6.62
N ASN A 456 -7.03 1.08 6.80
CA ASN A 456 -6.72 2.28 7.59
C ASN A 456 -7.24 3.55 6.93
N THR A 457 -7.16 3.68 5.61
CA THR A 457 -7.71 4.87 4.93
C THR A 457 -9.25 4.88 4.90
N ASP A 458 -9.89 3.73 4.88
CA ASP A 458 -11.35 3.60 4.94
C ASP A 458 -11.87 3.88 6.36
N LEU A 459 -11.25 3.26 7.38
CA LEU A 459 -11.56 3.51 8.79
C LEU A 459 -11.27 4.95 9.21
N MET A 460 -10.21 5.58 8.67
CA MET A 460 -9.98 7.01 8.87
C MET A 460 -11.18 7.85 8.43
N ARG A 461 -11.80 7.52 7.29
CA ARG A 461 -13.03 8.19 6.81
C ARG A 461 -14.17 8.03 7.81
N GLU A 462 -14.41 6.81 8.31
CA GLU A 462 -15.46 6.52 9.27
C GLU A 462 -15.23 7.27 10.59
N VAL A 463 -14.02 7.21 11.13
CA VAL A 463 -13.63 7.90 12.38
C VAL A 463 -13.83 9.42 12.27
N ILE A 464 -13.38 10.02 11.18
CA ILE A 464 -13.53 11.46 10.98
C ILE A 464 -15.01 11.85 10.79
N ASN A 465 -15.82 11.06 10.10
CA ASN A 465 -17.26 11.31 9.98
C ASN A 465 -17.94 11.30 11.35
N HIS A 466 -17.71 10.27 12.17
CA HIS A 466 -18.24 10.21 13.54
C HIS A 466 -17.79 11.40 14.40
N ALA A 467 -16.51 11.78 14.27
CA ALA A 467 -15.98 12.94 14.98
C ALA A 467 -16.67 14.26 14.56
N MET A 468 -16.93 14.43 13.26
CA MET A 468 -17.70 15.57 12.73
C MET A 468 -19.12 15.63 13.31
N ASP A 469 -19.80 14.49 13.41
CA ASP A 469 -21.15 14.39 13.97
C ASP A 469 -21.18 14.78 15.45
N VAL A 470 -20.23 14.31 16.25
CA VAL A 470 -20.13 14.65 17.68
C VAL A 470 -19.82 16.13 17.88
N VAL A 471 -18.89 16.70 17.09
CA VAL A 471 -18.48 18.11 17.21
C VAL A 471 -19.52 19.06 16.59
N ALA A 472 -20.36 18.55 15.70
CA ALA A 472 -21.52 19.22 15.08
C ALA A 472 -21.13 20.54 14.40
N GLY A 473 -21.89 21.63 14.58
CA GLY A 473 -21.66 22.92 13.93
C GLY A 473 -20.24 23.46 14.05
N ARG A 474 -19.52 23.17 15.14
CA ARG A 474 -18.14 23.58 15.32
C ARG A 474 -17.18 22.84 14.36
N GLY A 475 -17.50 21.60 14.00
CA GLY A 475 -16.77 20.84 12.99
C GLY A 475 -17.00 21.36 11.57
N VAL A 476 -18.17 21.94 11.31
CA VAL A 476 -18.58 22.45 9.98
C VAL A 476 -18.01 23.85 9.69
N ILE A 477 -17.94 24.73 10.69
CA ILE A 477 -17.42 26.09 10.52
C ILE A 477 -15.89 26.03 10.41
N THR A 478 -15.37 26.36 9.23
CA THR A 478 -13.92 26.42 8.97
C THR A 478 -13.27 27.57 9.72
N GLY A 479 -12.05 27.38 10.18
CA GLY A 479 -11.26 28.39 10.89
C GLY A 479 -10.08 27.76 11.64
N PRO A 480 -9.21 28.58 12.24
CA PRO A 480 -7.98 28.10 12.89
C PRO A 480 -8.23 27.18 14.09
N ARG A 481 -9.42 27.25 14.67
CA ARG A 481 -9.82 26.41 15.82
C ARG A 481 -10.54 25.12 15.44
N ASN A 482 -10.81 24.90 14.14
CA ASN A 482 -11.42 23.67 13.68
C ASN A 482 -10.34 22.60 13.45
N PHE A 483 -10.26 21.63 14.34
CA PHE A 483 -9.25 20.56 14.30
C PHE A 483 -9.63 19.37 13.38
N LEU A 484 -10.88 19.33 12.87
CA LEU A 484 -11.35 18.21 12.04
C LEU A 484 -11.46 18.55 10.55
N ALA A 485 -11.78 19.79 10.20
CA ALA A 485 -12.12 20.15 8.82
C ALA A 485 -11.01 19.82 7.81
N ARG A 486 -9.75 20.06 8.15
CA ARG A 486 -8.61 19.72 7.27
C ARG A 486 -8.39 18.22 7.14
N ALA A 487 -8.53 17.47 8.23
CA ALA A 487 -8.48 16.02 8.19
C ALA A 487 -9.62 15.47 7.32
N TYR A 488 -10.86 15.99 7.50
CA TYR A 488 -12.02 15.61 6.69
C TYR A 488 -11.80 15.85 5.19
N GLN A 489 -11.23 17.01 4.82
CA GLN A 489 -10.89 17.33 3.43
C GLN A 489 -9.79 16.41 2.87
N ALA A 490 -8.78 16.06 3.68
CA ALA A 490 -7.64 15.26 3.24
C ALA A 490 -7.95 13.75 3.06
N VAL A 491 -8.99 13.22 3.70
CA VAL A 491 -9.36 11.79 3.65
C VAL A 491 -9.36 11.20 2.24
N PRO A 492 -9.96 11.81 1.20
CA PRO A 492 -10.01 11.25 -0.14
C PRO A 492 -8.64 11.04 -0.78
N ILE A 493 -7.61 11.77 -0.35
CA ILE A 493 -6.24 11.65 -0.87
C ILE A 493 -5.71 10.25 -0.56
N GLY A 494 -5.72 9.85 0.72
CA GLY A 494 -5.23 8.54 1.14
C GLY A 494 -5.98 7.36 0.50
N ILE A 495 -7.27 7.53 0.20
CA ILE A 495 -8.09 6.53 -0.48
C ILE A 495 -7.69 6.37 -1.96
N THR A 496 -7.20 7.46 -2.58
CA THR A 496 -6.90 7.51 -4.03
C THR A 496 -5.47 7.11 -4.36
N VAL A 497 -4.48 7.58 -3.58
CA VAL A 497 -3.06 7.41 -3.90
C VAL A 497 -2.53 6.02 -3.54
N GLU A 498 -1.37 5.64 -4.11
CA GLU A 498 -0.68 4.36 -3.88
C GLU A 498 -1.55 3.12 -4.17
N GLY A 499 -2.35 3.21 -5.22
CA GLY A 499 -3.37 2.25 -5.57
C GLY A 499 -4.72 2.62 -4.95
N ALA A 500 -5.66 3.04 -5.80
CA ALA A 500 -7.01 3.39 -5.35
C ALA A 500 -7.64 2.21 -4.57
N ASN A 501 -8.39 2.50 -3.50
CA ASN A 501 -8.94 1.46 -2.62
C ASN A 501 -9.79 0.42 -3.38
N ILE A 502 -10.51 0.83 -4.44
CA ILE A 502 -11.29 -0.08 -5.29
C ILE A 502 -10.35 -1.12 -5.96
N LEU A 503 -9.24 -0.65 -6.56
CA LEU A 503 -8.24 -1.53 -7.16
C LEU A 503 -7.57 -2.41 -6.10
N THR A 504 -7.09 -1.81 -5.01
CA THR A 504 -6.38 -2.50 -3.94
C THR A 504 -7.21 -3.63 -3.36
N ARG A 505 -8.48 -3.37 -3.04
CA ARG A 505 -9.41 -4.38 -2.51
C ARG A 505 -9.64 -5.53 -3.50
N SER A 506 -9.93 -5.20 -4.75
CA SER A 506 -10.41 -6.20 -5.72
C SER A 506 -9.26 -6.97 -6.38
N LEU A 507 -8.19 -6.29 -6.80
CA LEU A 507 -7.07 -6.92 -7.51
C LEU A 507 -5.99 -7.40 -6.55
N MET A 508 -5.49 -6.54 -5.67
CA MET A 508 -4.31 -6.87 -4.86
C MET A 508 -4.68 -7.81 -3.69
N ILE A 509 -5.74 -7.51 -2.93
CA ILE A 509 -6.11 -8.33 -1.77
C ILE A 509 -6.84 -9.58 -2.24
N PHE A 510 -7.93 -9.45 -2.96
CA PHE A 510 -8.73 -10.62 -3.37
C PHE A 510 -8.06 -11.40 -4.50
N GLY A 511 -7.78 -10.78 -5.66
CA GLY A 511 -7.23 -11.46 -6.82
C GLY A 511 -5.84 -12.04 -6.56
N GLN A 512 -4.86 -11.18 -6.28
CA GLN A 512 -3.47 -11.61 -6.08
C GLN A 512 -3.28 -12.31 -4.73
N GLY A 513 -3.89 -11.82 -3.65
CA GLY A 513 -3.77 -12.38 -2.32
C GLY A 513 -4.28 -13.82 -2.24
N SER A 514 -5.43 -14.12 -2.83
CA SER A 514 -5.98 -15.49 -2.85
C SER A 514 -5.10 -16.47 -3.62
N ILE A 515 -4.37 -16.01 -4.63
CA ILE A 515 -3.42 -16.86 -5.39
C ILE A 515 -2.14 -17.08 -4.57
N ARG A 516 -1.57 -16.01 -4.02
CA ARG A 516 -0.27 -16.05 -3.33
C ARG A 516 -0.32 -16.79 -2.01
N CYS A 517 -1.38 -16.59 -1.24
CA CYS A 517 -1.54 -17.17 0.09
C CYS A 517 -2.30 -18.51 0.05
N HIS A 518 -2.59 -19.04 -1.14
CA HIS A 518 -3.27 -20.32 -1.27
C HIS A 518 -2.39 -21.44 -0.68
N PRO A 519 -2.94 -22.29 0.20
CA PRO A 519 -2.14 -23.29 0.91
C PRO A 519 -1.65 -24.47 0.04
N PHE A 520 -2.03 -24.51 -1.25
CA PHE A 520 -1.68 -25.61 -2.17
C PHE A 520 -0.97 -25.12 -3.43
#